data_eec27868ea4e45cac4c4476141f5c55f
#
_entry.id   eec27868ea4e45cac4c4476141f5c55f
#
_cell.length_a   1.000
_cell.length_b   1.000
_cell.length_c   1.000
_cell.angle_alpha   90.00
_cell.angle_beta   90.00
_cell.angle_gamma   90.00
#
_symmetry.space_group_name_H-M   'P 1'
#
loop_
_entity.id
_entity.type
_entity.pdbx_description
1 polymer ?
#
loop_
_entity_poly.entity_id
_entity_poly.type
_entity_poly.pdbx_seq_one_letter_code
_entity_poly.pdbx_strand_id
1 'polypeptide(L)'
;MRQAAQGAFMALLLLFHATGAARADCAISPVEMSSGSDAAEVAAFYRHWGGDCAWTDRAAAELHDVLSQSDLHGVAPEKFGTGEIAGQLKAGRGTDLAERDLLLTRSALRYARAMQAGRVDLAASGYDIAIPRWEPPVAARLAAALKQDRLSDWLHALPPATPEYLRLKQALAFHRDLAARENWPPLALEEGRRSLKPGETSAALSALRGRLVMLGDLRARIGGDRLDPQTVEAVIRFQSRHGLERDGVIGPKTLAALNVTPEERARQIALNMERTRIMAHAMPPTRVEVNAAAATAVLFEDGEPVLRMRTVVGTRKTPTPILSSLINTVIVNPPWVVPRSIYVGEIAPAIARDPDYLEKHDMFWREGQLVQRPGPRNSLGRLKFEFASPFAVYLHDTNAPSLFASDIRFRSHGCIRLEKPLDLAVHLLGSDWPRERIEAAIAVGETARLPMSRSMPVVVAYWTAFVEEDGTVEFRDDIYGRDAALAALLRDDAPAPSRTGTGAACGA
;
A
#
# COMPACT_ATOMS: atom_id res chain seq x y z
N MET A 1 -74.00 -58.18 -4.94
CA MET A 1 -74.65 -57.83 -3.71
C MET A 1 -73.75 -56.83 -2.93
N ARG A 2 -74.31 -55.58 -2.73
CA ARG A 2 -74.08 -54.64 -1.60
C ARG A 2 -72.68 -54.15 -1.31
N GLN A 3 -72.41 -52.93 -1.04
CA GLN A 3 -73.12 -51.65 -0.98
C GLN A 3 -72.06 -50.58 -0.79
N ALA A 4 -72.29 -49.42 -1.30
CA ALA A 4 -71.46 -48.20 -1.20
C ALA A 4 -71.24 -47.77 0.29
N ALA A 5 -70.10 -47.16 0.53
CA ALA A 5 -69.91 -46.15 1.61
C ALA A 5 -69.07 -45.03 1.05
N GLN A 6 -69.71 -43.88 0.84
CA GLN A 6 -69.10 -42.60 0.53
C GLN A 6 -68.51 -42.07 1.84
N GLY A 7 -67.25 -41.78 1.83
CA GLY A 7 -66.56 -41.03 2.90
C GLY A 7 -66.11 -39.68 2.34
N ALA A 8 -66.77 -38.62 2.77
CA ALA A 8 -66.47 -37.24 2.41
C ALA A 8 -65.13 -36.82 3.02
N PHE A 9 -64.15 -36.51 2.15
CA PHE A 9 -62.89 -35.85 2.55
C PHE A 9 -63.14 -34.33 2.59
N MET A 10 -63.27 -33.79 3.77
CA MET A 10 -63.37 -32.38 4.03
C MET A 10 -61.96 -31.79 3.93
N ALA A 11 -61.65 -31.14 2.77
CA ALA A 11 -60.40 -30.40 2.60
C ALA A 11 -60.42 -29.13 3.48
N LEU A 12 -59.64 -29.15 4.55
CA LEU A 12 -59.38 -27.99 5.39
C LEU A 12 -58.37 -27.11 4.63
N LEU A 13 -58.84 -26.09 3.91
CA LEU A 13 -58.04 -25.00 3.41
C LEU A 13 -57.52 -24.17 4.58
N LEU A 14 -56.30 -24.44 5.02
CA LEU A 14 -55.54 -23.52 5.86
C LEU A 14 -55.14 -22.31 5.01
N LEU A 15 -55.92 -21.25 5.09
CA LEU A 15 -55.53 -19.91 4.68
C LEU A 15 -54.35 -19.46 5.53
N PHE A 16 -53.14 -19.65 5.01
CA PHE A 16 -51.98 -18.90 5.49
C PHE A 16 -52.25 -17.43 5.17
N HIS A 17 -52.79 -16.69 6.11
CA HIS A 17 -52.70 -15.25 6.09
C HIS A 17 -51.25 -14.89 6.32
N ALA A 18 -50.51 -14.68 5.24
CA ALA A 18 -49.29 -13.92 5.28
C ALA A 18 -49.68 -12.52 5.75
N THR A 19 -49.39 -12.23 7.02
CA THR A 19 -49.40 -10.86 7.52
C THR A 19 -48.26 -10.10 6.83
N GLY A 20 -48.50 -9.73 5.60
CA GLY A 20 -47.76 -8.68 4.93
C GLY A 20 -48.07 -7.40 5.70
N ALA A 21 -47.17 -7.01 6.65
CA ALA A 21 -47.19 -5.64 7.15
C ALA A 21 -47.14 -4.74 5.92
N ALA A 22 -48.19 -3.95 5.72
CA ALA A 22 -48.23 -2.95 4.65
C ALA A 22 -46.96 -2.13 4.74
N ARG A 23 -46.04 -2.31 3.76
CA ARG A 23 -44.94 -1.40 3.54
C ARG A 23 -45.63 -0.08 3.22
N ALA A 24 -45.45 0.91 4.09
CA ALA A 24 -45.83 2.29 3.79
C ALA A 24 -45.28 2.62 2.42
N ASP A 25 -46.07 3.33 1.58
CA ASP A 25 -45.69 3.76 0.25
C ASP A 25 -44.38 4.60 0.32
N CYS A 26 -43.26 3.96 0.22
CA CYS A 26 -41.93 4.58 0.17
C CYS A 26 -41.38 4.32 -1.21
N ALA A 27 -41.58 5.29 -2.10
CA ALA A 27 -40.97 5.28 -3.44
C ALA A 27 -39.86 6.32 -3.48
N ILE A 28 -38.67 5.88 -3.92
CA ILE A 28 -37.52 6.78 -4.10
C ILE A 28 -37.63 7.41 -5.49
N SER A 29 -37.73 8.73 -5.54
CA SER A 29 -37.88 9.43 -6.83
C SER A 29 -36.57 9.44 -7.63
N PRO A 30 -36.63 9.44 -8.98
CA PRO A 30 -35.42 9.57 -9.81
C PRO A 30 -34.62 10.85 -9.53
N VAL A 31 -35.27 11.94 -9.11
CA VAL A 31 -34.62 13.20 -8.76
C VAL A 31 -33.79 13.08 -7.50
N GLU A 32 -34.29 12.41 -6.48
CA GLU A 32 -33.58 12.15 -5.20
C GLU A 32 -32.37 11.24 -5.42
N MET A 33 -32.48 10.23 -6.28
CA MET A 33 -31.39 9.34 -6.67
C MET A 33 -30.28 10.05 -7.44
N SER A 34 -30.60 11.13 -8.16
CA SER A 34 -29.64 11.83 -9.06
C SER A 34 -28.81 12.91 -8.37
N SER A 35 -29.01 13.16 -7.09
CA SER A 35 -28.27 14.18 -6.34
C SER A 35 -26.99 13.62 -5.70
N GLY A 36 -25.88 14.37 -5.78
CA GLY A 36 -24.61 14.04 -5.15
C GLY A 36 -23.61 13.30 -6.05
N SER A 37 -22.37 13.20 -5.60
CA SER A 37 -21.24 12.56 -6.33
C SER A 37 -21.38 11.06 -6.48
N ASP A 38 -22.24 10.41 -5.70
CA ASP A 38 -22.52 8.97 -5.67
C ASP A 38 -23.85 8.61 -6.38
N ALA A 39 -24.47 9.58 -7.06
CA ALA A 39 -25.78 9.43 -7.71
C ALA A 39 -25.91 8.19 -8.63
N ALA A 40 -24.91 7.97 -9.47
CA ALA A 40 -24.91 6.83 -10.41
C ALA A 40 -24.94 5.48 -9.70
N GLU A 41 -24.22 5.36 -8.58
CA GLU A 41 -24.13 4.15 -7.79
C GLU A 41 -25.40 3.91 -6.95
N VAL A 42 -25.96 4.98 -6.38
CA VAL A 42 -27.27 4.97 -5.71
C VAL A 42 -28.35 4.52 -6.69
N ALA A 43 -28.42 5.11 -7.88
CA ALA A 43 -29.37 4.70 -8.91
C ALA A 43 -29.15 3.24 -9.36
N ALA A 44 -27.90 2.78 -9.43
CA ALA A 44 -27.59 1.37 -9.72
C ALA A 44 -28.13 0.45 -8.61
N PHE A 45 -27.98 0.84 -7.35
CA PHE A 45 -28.52 0.06 -6.22
C PHE A 45 -30.04 -0.11 -6.32
N TYR A 46 -30.79 0.98 -6.49
CA TYR A 46 -32.27 0.89 -6.56
C TYR A 46 -32.75 0.15 -7.81
N ARG A 47 -32.02 0.20 -8.93
CA ARG A 47 -32.30 -0.70 -10.09
C ARG A 47 -32.18 -2.18 -9.73
N HIS A 48 -31.15 -2.56 -8.95
CA HIS A 48 -31.00 -3.93 -8.46
C HIS A 48 -31.98 -4.31 -7.38
N TRP A 49 -32.41 -3.33 -6.56
CA TRP A 49 -33.34 -3.55 -5.45
C TRP A 49 -34.80 -3.70 -5.93
N GLY A 50 -35.30 -2.78 -6.74
CA GLY A 50 -36.66 -2.77 -7.27
C GLY A 50 -37.44 -1.46 -7.11
N GLY A 51 -36.76 -0.38 -6.66
CA GLY A 51 -37.34 0.98 -6.63
C GLY A 51 -37.98 1.43 -5.33
N ASP A 52 -38.33 0.51 -4.41
CA ASP A 52 -38.91 0.84 -3.09
C ASP A 52 -37.83 1.02 -2.02
N CYS A 53 -38.24 1.47 -0.81
CA CYS A 53 -37.31 1.52 0.34
C CYS A 53 -36.76 0.15 0.69
N ALA A 54 -35.44 0.11 0.88
CA ALA A 54 -34.70 -1.11 1.09
C ALA A 54 -34.44 -1.45 2.56
N TRP A 55 -34.42 -0.45 3.43
CA TRP A 55 -33.87 -0.57 4.77
C TRP A 55 -34.93 -0.84 5.83
N THR A 56 -34.76 -1.92 6.58
CA THR A 56 -35.47 -2.18 7.81
C THR A 56 -34.75 -1.52 8.99
N ASP A 57 -35.45 -1.36 10.15
CA ASP A 57 -34.83 -0.82 11.36
C ASP A 57 -33.65 -1.71 11.83
N ARG A 58 -33.75 -3.04 11.66
CA ARG A 58 -32.70 -3.98 11.98
C ARG A 58 -31.47 -3.76 11.05
N ALA A 59 -31.68 -3.72 9.75
CA ALA A 59 -30.58 -3.50 8.80
C ALA A 59 -29.90 -2.14 9.01
N ALA A 60 -30.67 -1.11 9.39
CA ALA A 60 -30.11 0.20 9.72
C ALA A 60 -29.24 0.17 10.99
N ALA A 61 -29.66 -0.58 12.01
CA ALA A 61 -28.85 -0.78 13.23
C ALA A 61 -27.57 -1.57 12.92
N GLU A 62 -27.65 -2.66 12.17
CA GLU A 62 -26.49 -3.45 11.74
C GLU A 62 -25.47 -2.60 10.95
N LEU A 63 -25.97 -1.76 10.03
CA LEU A 63 -25.11 -0.82 9.31
C LEU A 63 -24.42 0.15 10.27
N HIS A 64 -25.18 0.80 11.15
CA HIS A 64 -24.65 1.76 12.11
C HIS A 64 -23.54 1.13 12.99
N ASP A 65 -23.76 -0.08 13.48
CA ASP A 65 -22.79 -0.79 14.33
C ASP A 65 -21.45 -1.03 13.58
N VAL A 66 -21.52 -1.46 12.33
CA VAL A 66 -20.31 -1.68 11.51
C VAL A 66 -19.62 -0.35 11.18
N LEU A 67 -20.37 0.68 10.77
CA LEU A 67 -19.80 1.98 10.44
C LEU A 67 -19.15 2.65 11.67
N SER A 68 -19.70 2.47 12.84
CA SER A 68 -19.16 2.98 14.10
C SER A 68 -17.81 2.37 14.47
N GLN A 69 -17.44 1.23 13.86
CA GLN A 69 -16.16 0.54 14.04
C GLN A 69 -15.17 0.81 12.89
N SER A 70 -15.49 1.70 11.95
CA SER A 70 -14.64 1.98 10.80
C SER A 70 -13.29 2.59 11.17
N ASP A 71 -13.17 3.17 12.36
CA ASP A 71 -11.92 3.65 12.93
C ASP A 71 -10.89 2.53 13.10
N LEU A 72 -11.30 1.29 13.35
CA LEU A 72 -10.43 0.11 13.37
C LEU A 72 -9.71 -0.11 12.01
N HIS A 73 -10.24 0.47 10.95
CA HIS A 73 -9.69 0.46 9.59
C HIS A 73 -9.02 1.78 9.21
N GLY A 74 -8.80 2.68 10.17
CA GLY A 74 -8.15 3.97 9.95
C GLY A 74 -9.02 5.03 9.28
N VAL A 75 -10.36 4.86 9.32
CA VAL A 75 -11.33 5.81 8.77
C VAL A 75 -12.26 6.27 9.86
N ALA A 76 -12.37 7.59 10.06
CA ALA A 76 -13.26 8.15 11.08
C ALA A 76 -14.74 7.81 10.75
N PRO A 77 -15.54 7.32 11.75
CA PRO A 77 -16.93 6.93 11.55
C PRO A 77 -17.81 8.03 10.94
N GLU A 78 -17.53 9.28 11.27
CA GLU A 78 -18.26 10.46 10.80
C GLU A 78 -18.22 10.61 9.26
N LYS A 79 -17.19 10.07 8.61
CA LYS A 79 -17.07 10.04 7.15
C LYS A 79 -18.17 9.22 6.46
N PHE A 80 -18.84 8.38 7.23
CA PHE A 80 -19.94 7.53 6.78
C PHE A 80 -21.32 7.96 7.33
N GLY A 81 -21.42 9.16 7.93
CA GLY A 81 -22.71 9.69 8.40
C GLY A 81 -23.27 8.99 9.65
N THR A 82 -22.41 8.40 10.50
CA THR A 82 -22.85 7.64 11.69
C THR A 82 -23.67 8.47 12.66
N GLY A 83 -23.36 9.77 12.84
CA GLY A 83 -24.12 10.66 13.69
C GLY A 83 -25.55 10.90 13.19
N GLU A 84 -25.71 11.09 11.88
CA GLU A 84 -27.01 11.27 11.22
C GLU A 84 -27.84 9.97 11.32
N ILE A 85 -27.21 8.81 11.05
CA ILE A 85 -27.86 7.50 11.18
C ILE A 85 -28.32 7.27 12.63
N ALA A 86 -27.50 7.56 13.62
CA ALA A 86 -27.85 7.45 15.03
C ALA A 86 -29.05 8.36 15.39
N GLY A 87 -29.10 9.58 14.82
CA GLY A 87 -30.26 10.48 14.96
C GLY A 87 -31.55 9.87 14.40
N GLN A 88 -31.47 9.31 13.20
CA GLN A 88 -32.59 8.65 12.53
C GLN A 88 -33.08 7.40 13.29
N LEU A 89 -32.16 6.60 13.82
CA LEU A 89 -32.53 5.43 14.64
C LEU A 89 -33.25 5.82 15.94
N LYS A 90 -32.86 6.95 16.57
CA LYS A 90 -33.55 7.46 17.79
C LYS A 90 -34.91 8.08 17.49
N ALA A 91 -35.06 8.78 16.36
CA ALA A 91 -36.31 9.42 15.97
C ALA A 91 -37.42 8.41 15.57
N GLY A 92 -37.05 7.18 15.24
CA GLY A 92 -37.97 6.13 14.84
C GLY A 92 -38.66 6.43 13.50
N ARG A 93 -39.88 5.91 13.31
CA ARG A 93 -40.65 6.01 12.06
C ARG A 93 -41.28 7.39 11.79
N GLY A 94 -40.97 8.40 12.57
CA GLY A 94 -41.47 9.76 12.38
C GLY A 94 -40.77 10.61 11.33
N THR A 95 -39.75 10.05 10.63
CA THR A 95 -38.94 10.73 9.62
C THR A 95 -39.40 10.36 8.20
N ASP A 96 -39.02 11.20 7.22
CA ASP A 96 -39.17 10.87 5.79
C ASP A 96 -38.45 9.57 5.49
N LEU A 97 -39.21 8.54 5.12
CA LEU A 97 -38.70 7.19 4.88
C LEU A 97 -37.77 7.17 3.66
N ALA A 98 -38.02 7.99 2.64
CA ALA A 98 -37.19 8.07 1.44
C ALA A 98 -35.83 8.72 1.75
N GLU A 99 -35.83 9.81 2.49
CA GLU A 99 -34.59 10.49 2.91
C GLU A 99 -33.71 9.57 3.79
N ARG A 100 -34.36 8.87 4.74
CA ARG A 100 -33.66 7.88 5.58
C ARG A 100 -33.07 6.75 4.76
N ASP A 101 -33.82 6.18 3.82
CA ASP A 101 -33.38 5.06 2.99
C ASP A 101 -32.20 5.47 2.10
N LEU A 102 -32.23 6.67 1.54
CA LEU A 102 -31.13 7.25 0.78
C LEU A 102 -29.87 7.49 1.61
N LEU A 103 -30.02 8.01 2.84
CA LEU A 103 -28.89 8.20 3.76
C LEU A 103 -28.21 6.86 4.05
N LEU A 104 -28.96 5.83 4.42
CA LEU A 104 -28.43 4.49 4.72
C LEU A 104 -27.76 3.87 3.49
N THR A 105 -28.40 3.97 2.31
CA THR A 105 -27.85 3.47 1.05
C THR A 105 -26.52 4.14 0.70
N ARG A 106 -26.46 5.47 0.75
CA ARG A 106 -25.23 6.23 0.47
C ARG A 106 -24.12 5.87 1.45
N SER A 107 -24.43 5.78 2.73
CA SER A 107 -23.47 5.42 3.77
C SER A 107 -22.90 4.01 3.58
N ALA A 108 -23.76 3.04 3.27
CA ALA A 108 -23.35 1.66 2.98
C ALA A 108 -22.47 1.56 1.73
N LEU A 109 -22.86 2.23 0.63
CA LEU A 109 -22.09 2.25 -0.62
C LEU A 109 -20.72 2.92 -0.44
N ARG A 110 -20.68 4.07 0.25
CA ARG A 110 -19.41 4.76 0.57
C ARG A 110 -18.49 3.88 1.40
N TYR A 111 -19.01 3.23 2.43
CA TYR A 111 -18.23 2.30 3.24
C TYR A 111 -17.72 1.12 2.42
N ALA A 112 -18.59 0.49 1.63
CA ALA A 112 -18.22 -0.65 0.81
C ALA A 112 -17.11 -0.31 -0.19
N ARG A 113 -17.22 0.82 -0.87
CA ARG A 113 -16.19 1.31 -1.77
C ARG A 113 -14.88 1.60 -1.02
N ALA A 114 -14.96 2.32 0.11
CA ALA A 114 -13.80 2.67 0.91
C ALA A 114 -13.03 1.43 1.39
N MET A 115 -13.73 0.37 1.79
CA MET A 115 -13.10 -0.85 2.29
C MET A 115 -12.54 -1.74 1.17
N GLN A 116 -13.11 -1.72 -0.03
CA GLN A 116 -12.65 -2.56 -1.14
C GLN A 116 -11.65 -1.87 -2.07
N ALA A 117 -11.85 -0.60 -2.38
CA ALA A 117 -11.04 0.13 -3.38
C ALA A 117 -10.35 1.40 -2.85
N GLY A 118 -10.52 1.72 -1.55
CA GLY A 118 -10.07 2.96 -0.96
C GLY A 118 -11.01 4.14 -1.27
N ARG A 119 -10.69 5.30 -0.67
CA ARG A 119 -11.53 6.50 -0.72
C ARG A 119 -11.14 7.49 -1.81
N VAL A 120 -9.93 7.37 -2.34
CA VAL A 120 -9.35 8.34 -3.29
C VAL A 120 -8.69 7.64 -4.47
N ASP A 121 -8.64 8.34 -5.60
CA ASP A 121 -7.83 7.93 -6.74
C ASP A 121 -6.40 8.47 -6.57
N LEU A 122 -5.45 7.57 -6.42
CA LEU A 122 -4.03 7.95 -6.30
C LEU A 122 -3.51 8.68 -7.54
N ALA A 123 -4.08 8.44 -8.74
CA ALA A 123 -3.67 9.14 -9.94
C ALA A 123 -3.94 10.66 -9.84
N ALA A 124 -4.92 11.08 -9.02
CA ALA A 124 -5.19 12.49 -8.73
C ALA A 124 -4.11 13.17 -7.87
N SER A 125 -3.16 12.40 -7.29
CA SER A 125 -2.08 12.94 -6.47
C SER A 125 -1.03 13.75 -7.26
N GLY A 126 -1.04 13.67 -8.59
CA GLY A 126 -0.03 14.29 -9.44
C GLY A 126 1.31 13.56 -9.51
N TYR A 127 1.45 12.40 -8.87
CA TYR A 127 2.62 11.53 -8.96
C TYR A 127 2.51 10.53 -10.12
N ASP A 128 3.66 9.95 -10.50
CA ASP A 128 3.74 8.89 -11.50
C ASP A 128 3.15 7.59 -10.94
N ILE A 129 1.88 7.32 -11.28
CA ILE A 129 1.12 6.17 -10.81
C ILE A 129 0.45 5.48 -12.01
N ALA A 130 0.69 4.18 -12.16
CA ALA A 130 0.07 3.31 -13.16
C ALA A 130 -0.44 2.04 -12.51
N ILE A 131 -1.52 2.18 -11.72
CA ILE A 131 -2.28 1.05 -11.15
C ILE A 131 -3.61 0.99 -11.91
N PRO A 132 -4.04 -0.18 -12.39
CA PRO A 132 -5.34 -0.35 -13.01
C PRO A 132 -6.45 0.12 -12.05
N ARG A 133 -7.37 0.93 -12.55
CA ARG A 133 -8.53 1.32 -11.75
C ARG A 133 -9.46 0.14 -11.58
N TRP A 134 -9.92 -0.08 -10.36
CA TRP A 134 -10.89 -1.11 -10.04
C TRP A 134 -12.14 -0.50 -9.42
N GLU A 135 -13.27 -0.85 -10.00
CA GLU A 135 -14.58 -0.40 -9.53
C GLU A 135 -15.39 -1.63 -9.08
N PRO A 136 -15.40 -1.91 -7.76
CA PRO A 136 -16.16 -3.05 -7.26
C PRO A 136 -17.67 -2.88 -7.47
N PRO A 137 -18.41 -3.94 -7.81
CA PRO A 137 -19.85 -3.87 -8.04
C PRO A 137 -20.64 -3.78 -6.72
N VAL A 138 -20.35 -2.76 -5.91
CA VAL A 138 -20.90 -2.63 -4.53
C VAL A 138 -22.41 -2.47 -4.51
N ALA A 139 -22.99 -1.78 -5.50
CA ALA A 139 -24.44 -1.57 -5.57
C ALA A 139 -25.22 -2.88 -5.71
N ALA A 140 -24.81 -3.75 -6.64
CA ALA A 140 -25.43 -5.06 -6.83
C ALA A 140 -25.25 -5.97 -5.61
N ARG A 141 -24.06 -5.95 -5.01
CA ARG A 141 -23.73 -6.77 -3.82
C ARG A 141 -24.48 -6.32 -2.57
N LEU A 142 -24.63 -5.02 -2.35
CA LEU A 142 -25.44 -4.46 -1.27
C LEU A 142 -26.91 -4.90 -1.41
N ALA A 143 -27.48 -4.75 -2.61
CA ALA A 143 -28.86 -5.19 -2.88
C ALA A 143 -29.04 -6.70 -2.61
N ALA A 144 -28.09 -7.51 -3.03
CA ALA A 144 -28.12 -8.96 -2.79
C ALA A 144 -27.99 -9.27 -1.27
N ALA A 145 -27.09 -8.60 -0.55
CA ALA A 145 -26.90 -8.80 0.88
C ALA A 145 -28.17 -8.47 1.70
N LEU A 146 -28.84 -7.36 1.37
CA LEU A 146 -30.10 -6.97 1.99
C LEU A 146 -31.24 -7.96 1.67
N LYS A 147 -31.36 -8.42 0.41
CA LYS A 147 -32.37 -9.41 -0.01
C LYS A 147 -32.20 -10.77 0.69
N GLN A 148 -30.96 -11.14 0.98
CA GLN A 148 -30.60 -12.42 1.60
C GLN A 148 -30.52 -12.33 3.14
N ASP A 149 -30.80 -11.17 3.73
CA ASP A 149 -30.67 -10.91 5.17
C ASP A 149 -29.25 -11.22 5.72
N ARG A 150 -28.21 -10.85 4.93
CA ARG A 150 -26.79 -11.07 5.22
C ARG A 150 -25.95 -9.79 5.20
N LEU A 151 -26.58 -8.67 5.55
CA LEU A 151 -25.92 -7.36 5.49
C LEU A 151 -24.67 -7.31 6.37
N SER A 152 -24.79 -7.73 7.62
CA SER A 152 -23.69 -7.69 8.59
C SER A 152 -22.49 -8.54 8.13
N ASP A 153 -22.73 -9.77 7.69
CA ASP A 153 -21.69 -10.66 7.16
C ASP A 153 -20.96 -10.02 5.97
N TRP A 154 -21.74 -9.45 5.05
CA TRP A 154 -21.18 -8.82 3.85
C TRP A 154 -20.34 -7.61 4.19
N LEU A 155 -20.82 -6.72 5.09
CA LEU A 155 -20.08 -5.52 5.50
C LEU A 155 -18.75 -5.87 6.21
N HIS A 156 -18.74 -6.88 7.07
CA HIS A 156 -17.52 -7.34 7.75
C HIS A 156 -16.52 -8.01 6.81
N ALA A 157 -16.97 -8.57 5.68
CA ALA A 157 -16.11 -9.19 4.67
C ALA A 157 -15.52 -8.21 3.65
N LEU A 158 -15.88 -6.90 3.70
CA LEU A 158 -15.41 -5.91 2.72
C LEU A 158 -13.94 -5.52 2.88
N PRO A 159 -13.40 -5.30 4.11
CA PRO A 159 -11.99 -4.97 4.28
C PRO A 159 -11.08 -6.10 3.79
N PRO A 160 -9.86 -5.81 3.31
CA PRO A 160 -8.91 -6.84 2.94
C PRO A 160 -8.66 -7.80 4.11
N ALA A 161 -8.70 -9.11 3.83
CA ALA A 161 -8.45 -10.18 4.81
C ALA A 161 -7.01 -10.70 4.76
N THR A 162 -6.10 -10.01 4.06
CA THR A 162 -4.71 -10.44 3.95
C THR A 162 -3.99 -10.31 5.29
N PRO A 163 -3.02 -11.21 5.58
CA PRO A 163 -2.26 -11.14 6.82
C PRO A 163 -1.62 -9.77 7.07
N GLU A 164 -1.11 -9.11 6.01
CA GLU A 164 -0.48 -7.78 6.09
C GLU A 164 -1.47 -6.72 6.56
N TYR A 165 -2.69 -6.71 6.00
CA TYR A 165 -3.72 -5.76 6.41
C TYR A 165 -4.19 -5.97 7.84
N LEU A 166 -4.34 -7.24 8.26
CA LEU A 166 -4.73 -7.57 9.63
C LEU A 166 -3.64 -7.17 10.64
N ARG A 167 -2.37 -7.37 10.31
CA ARG A 167 -1.25 -6.89 11.13
C ARG A 167 -1.21 -5.37 11.22
N LEU A 168 -1.46 -4.64 10.12
CA LEU A 168 -1.59 -3.16 10.16
C LEU A 168 -2.75 -2.70 11.05
N LYS A 169 -3.88 -3.41 11.04
CA LYS A 169 -5.02 -3.13 11.93
C LYS A 169 -4.62 -3.26 13.41
N GLN A 170 -3.88 -4.29 13.76
CA GLN A 170 -3.34 -4.48 15.12
C GLN A 170 -2.34 -3.38 15.51
N ALA A 171 -1.43 -3.03 14.58
CA ALA A 171 -0.48 -1.95 14.79
C ALA A 171 -1.17 -0.59 14.98
N LEU A 172 -2.25 -0.33 14.23
CA LEU A 172 -3.06 0.88 14.39
C LEU A 172 -3.68 0.94 15.79
N ALA A 173 -4.29 -0.16 16.23
CA ALA A 173 -4.90 -0.25 17.57
C ALA A 173 -3.86 -0.01 18.68
N PHE A 174 -2.67 -0.63 18.56
CA PHE A 174 -1.56 -0.44 19.50
C PHE A 174 -1.12 1.02 19.61
N HIS A 175 -0.89 1.71 18.47
CA HIS A 175 -0.41 3.08 18.49
C HIS A 175 -1.48 4.07 18.96
N ARG A 176 -2.77 3.82 18.70
CA ARG A 176 -3.87 4.62 19.24
C ARG A 176 -4.03 4.47 20.74
N ASP A 177 -3.94 3.25 21.24
CA ASP A 177 -3.98 2.97 22.66
C ASP A 177 -2.78 3.61 23.39
N LEU A 178 -1.58 3.55 22.79
CA LEU A 178 -0.40 4.24 23.30
C LEU A 178 -0.58 5.76 23.32
N ALA A 179 -1.17 6.34 22.26
CA ALA A 179 -1.46 7.77 22.18
C ALA A 179 -2.48 8.23 23.24
N ALA A 180 -3.46 7.37 23.57
CA ALA A 180 -4.49 7.69 24.55
C ALA A 180 -3.99 7.61 26.00
N ARG A 181 -2.99 6.76 26.28
CA ARG A 181 -2.51 6.49 27.65
C ARG A 181 -1.23 7.20 28.03
N GLU A 182 -0.39 7.55 27.06
CA GLU A 182 0.96 8.00 27.34
C GLU A 182 1.21 9.44 26.86
N ASN A 183 1.83 10.22 27.72
CA ASN A 183 2.42 11.48 27.30
C ASN A 183 3.68 11.24 26.47
N TRP A 184 3.88 12.03 25.42
CA TRP A 184 5.01 11.92 24.50
C TRP A 184 5.86 13.20 24.48
N PRO A 185 6.49 13.61 25.62
CA PRO A 185 7.30 14.81 25.66
C PRO A 185 8.50 14.66 24.73
N PRO A 186 8.93 15.72 24.04
CA PRO A 186 10.10 15.66 23.17
C PRO A 186 11.35 15.21 23.96
N LEU A 187 12.07 14.24 23.41
CA LEU A 187 13.39 13.84 23.89
C LEU A 187 14.44 14.79 23.31
N ALA A 188 15.34 15.26 24.14
CA ALA A 188 16.49 16.06 23.75
C ALA A 188 17.74 15.55 24.47
N LEU A 189 18.89 15.63 23.82
CA LEU A 189 20.18 15.50 24.47
C LEU A 189 20.55 16.84 25.14
N GLU A 190 21.57 16.82 25.97
CA GLU A 190 22.10 17.99 26.64
C GLU A 190 22.49 19.09 25.62
N GLU A 191 22.45 20.36 26.02
CA GLU A 191 22.75 21.48 25.14
C GLU A 191 24.13 21.35 24.50
N GLY A 192 24.22 21.60 23.19
CA GLY A 192 25.43 21.45 22.40
C GLY A 192 25.79 20.03 22.00
N ARG A 193 25.09 19.01 22.52
CA ARG A 193 25.38 17.62 22.22
C ARG A 193 24.57 17.15 21.01
N ARG A 194 25.27 16.73 19.94
CA ARG A 194 24.63 16.28 18.69
C ARG A 194 24.29 14.79 18.65
N SER A 195 24.99 13.98 19.43
CA SER A 195 24.78 12.53 19.46
C SER A 195 25.19 11.94 20.79
N LEU A 196 24.68 10.77 21.12
CA LEU A 196 25.06 9.94 22.26
C LEU A 196 25.53 8.59 21.72
N LYS A 197 26.80 8.25 21.98
CA LYS A 197 27.44 7.03 21.49
C LYS A 197 27.40 5.92 22.54
N PRO A 198 27.50 4.64 22.14
CA PRO A 198 27.63 3.52 23.07
C PRO A 198 28.68 3.77 24.16
N GLY A 199 28.31 3.54 25.41
CA GLY A 199 29.16 3.72 26.58
C GLY A 199 29.24 5.15 27.14
N GLU A 200 28.69 6.15 26.47
CA GLU A 200 28.62 7.54 26.99
C GLU A 200 27.45 7.70 27.98
N THR A 201 27.52 8.77 28.80
CA THR A 201 26.49 9.10 29.78
C THR A 201 25.59 10.25 29.32
N SER A 202 24.32 10.22 29.70
CA SER A 202 23.35 11.29 29.43
C SER A 202 22.18 11.24 30.41
N ALA A 203 21.74 12.40 30.88
CA ALA A 203 20.54 12.53 31.69
C ALA A 203 19.27 12.14 30.93
N ALA A 204 19.27 12.20 29.57
CA ALA A 204 18.16 11.83 28.73
C ALA A 204 17.91 10.30 28.72
N LEU A 205 18.84 9.46 29.17
CA LEU A 205 18.75 8.00 29.05
C LEU A 205 17.56 7.39 29.80
N SER A 206 17.16 7.95 30.94
CA SER A 206 15.99 7.44 31.68
C SER A 206 14.71 7.59 30.85
N ALA A 207 14.48 8.76 30.25
CA ALA A 207 13.31 9.01 29.40
C ALA A 207 13.38 8.21 28.09
N LEU A 208 14.56 8.09 27.48
CA LEU A 208 14.80 7.32 26.27
C LEU A 208 14.51 5.84 26.48
N ARG A 209 15.01 5.24 27.57
CA ARG A 209 14.72 3.83 27.92
C ARG A 209 13.22 3.62 28.15
N GLY A 210 12.57 4.57 28.85
CA GLY A 210 11.12 4.56 29.03
C GLY A 210 10.39 4.46 27.68
N ARG A 211 10.82 5.27 26.71
CA ARG A 211 10.25 5.27 25.36
C ARG A 211 10.49 3.97 24.60
N LEU A 212 11.71 3.43 24.65
CA LEU A 212 12.03 2.14 24.04
C LEU A 212 11.24 0.99 24.66
N VAL A 213 10.93 1.05 25.97
CA VAL A 213 10.05 0.07 26.63
C VAL A 213 8.62 0.18 26.13
N MET A 214 8.06 1.39 26.07
CA MET A 214 6.71 1.63 25.55
C MET A 214 6.55 1.16 24.11
N LEU A 215 7.60 1.31 23.30
CA LEU A 215 7.62 0.87 21.89
C LEU A 215 7.93 -0.63 21.72
N GLY A 216 8.28 -1.36 22.80
CA GLY A 216 8.60 -2.77 22.75
C GLY A 216 10.06 -3.11 22.35
N ASP A 217 10.91 -2.10 22.09
CA ASP A 217 12.30 -2.29 21.71
C ASP A 217 13.20 -2.68 22.91
N LEU A 218 12.79 -2.32 24.12
CA LEU A 218 13.48 -2.67 25.37
C LEU A 218 12.51 -3.38 26.31
N ARG A 219 12.92 -4.54 26.89
CA ARG A 219 12.03 -5.36 27.72
C ARG A 219 11.71 -4.74 29.08
N ALA A 220 12.67 -4.03 29.68
CA ALA A 220 12.51 -3.42 30.99
C ALA A 220 13.37 -2.16 31.12
N ARG A 221 12.95 -1.23 31.99
CA ARG A 221 13.77 -0.05 32.34
C ARG A 221 14.96 -0.51 33.17
N ILE A 222 16.16 -0.22 32.67
CA ILE A 222 17.42 -0.43 33.42
C ILE A 222 17.84 0.94 33.95
N GLY A 223 18.28 0.99 35.19
CA GLY A 223 18.79 2.21 35.81
C GLY A 223 20.16 2.61 35.29
N GLY A 224 20.59 3.83 35.63
CA GLY A 224 21.90 4.38 35.29
C GLY A 224 21.85 5.39 34.16
N ASP A 225 22.91 6.18 34.08
CA ASP A 225 23.09 7.29 33.15
C ASP A 225 24.00 6.98 31.96
N ARG A 226 24.48 5.72 31.86
CA ARG A 226 25.35 5.24 30.77
C ARG A 226 24.54 4.51 29.70
N LEU A 227 24.84 4.76 28.43
CA LEU A 227 24.30 4.01 27.31
C LEU A 227 24.95 2.60 27.28
N ASP A 228 24.35 1.71 28.06
CA ASP A 228 24.81 0.34 28.27
C ASP A 228 24.54 -0.58 27.06
N PRO A 229 25.22 -1.73 26.95
CA PRO A 229 25.07 -2.64 25.79
C PRO A 229 23.63 -3.09 25.52
N GLN A 230 22.81 -3.31 26.55
CA GLN A 230 21.43 -3.74 26.38
C GLN A 230 20.56 -2.62 25.78
N THR A 231 20.78 -1.38 26.22
CA THR A 231 20.12 -0.21 25.63
C THR A 231 20.60 0.05 24.20
N VAL A 232 21.90 -0.17 23.91
CA VAL A 232 22.46 -0.11 22.54
C VAL A 232 21.75 -1.09 21.61
N GLU A 233 21.58 -2.34 22.01
CA GLU A 233 20.84 -3.33 21.23
C GLU A 233 19.39 -2.93 20.97
N ALA A 234 18.72 -2.33 21.96
CA ALA A 234 17.37 -1.80 21.81
C ALA A 234 17.33 -0.64 20.79
N VAL A 235 18.32 0.26 20.83
CA VAL A 235 18.47 1.34 19.85
C VAL A 235 18.71 0.77 18.45
N ILE A 236 19.56 -0.24 18.30
CA ILE A 236 19.80 -0.91 17.00
C ILE A 236 18.52 -1.54 16.46
N ARG A 237 17.70 -2.22 17.30
CA ARG A 237 16.39 -2.75 16.89
C ARG A 237 15.46 -1.60 16.43
N PHE A 238 15.37 -0.54 17.21
CA PHE A 238 14.60 0.65 16.85
C PHE A 238 15.07 1.24 15.51
N GLN A 239 16.40 1.44 15.34
CA GLN A 239 16.97 1.95 14.09
C GLN A 239 16.64 1.05 12.90
N SER A 240 16.77 -0.28 13.06
CA SER A 240 16.45 -1.26 12.02
C SER A 240 15.03 -1.10 11.49
N ARG A 241 14.05 -1.13 12.40
CA ARG A 241 12.63 -1.05 12.00
C ARG A 241 12.18 0.35 11.59
N HIS A 242 13.06 1.37 11.73
CA HIS A 242 12.82 2.73 11.22
C HIS A 242 13.66 3.06 9.97
N GLY A 243 14.36 2.08 9.38
CA GLY A 243 15.19 2.29 8.20
C GLY A 243 16.36 3.25 8.42
N LEU A 244 16.86 3.33 9.64
CA LEU A 244 17.99 4.17 10.04
C LEU A 244 19.30 3.35 10.03
N GLU A 245 20.44 4.03 10.11
CA GLU A 245 21.75 3.41 10.29
C GLU A 245 21.79 2.66 11.63
N ARG A 246 22.15 1.37 11.60
CA ARG A 246 22.10 0.45 12.74
C ARG A 246 23.41 0.44 13.52
N ASP A 247 23.80 1.61 14.02
CA ASP A 247 25.07 1.85 14.70
C ASP A 247 24.94 1.97 16.24
N GLY A 248 23.70 1.94 16.76
CA GLY A 248 23.42 2.14 18.19
C GLY A 248 23.69 3.56 18.68
N VAL A 249 23.99 4.50 17.81
CA VAL A 249 24.22 5.90 18.13
C VAL A 249 22.89 6.65 18.11
N ILE A 250 22.60 7.40 19.14
CA ILE A 250 21.42 8.28 19.19
C ILE A 250 21.82 9.62 18.59
N GLY A 251 21.83 9.67 17.26
CA GLY A 251 22.07 10.88 16.49
C GLY A 251 20.76 11.63 16.16
N PRO A 252 20.85 12.75 15.40
CA PRO A 252 19.68 13.59 15.08
C PRO A 252 18.53 12.81 14.41
N LYS A 253 18.81 11.86 13.51
CA LYS A 253 17.78 11.06 12.84
C LYS A 253 17.10 10.07 13.80
N THR A 254 17.89 9.38 14.64
CA THR A 254 17.36 8.46 15.65
C THR A 254 16.49 9.22 16.66
N LEU A 255 16.95 10.38 17.10
CA LEU A 255 16.20 11.24 18.03
C LEU A 255 14.90 11.78 17.39
N ALA A 256 14.95 12.22 16.13
CA ALA A 256 13.77 12.65 15.40
C ALA A 256 12.74 11.51 15.27
N ALA A 257 13.16 10.30 14.93
CA ALA A 257 12.28 9.14 14.83
C ALA A 257 11.66 8.72 16.17
N LEU A 258 12.42 8.84 17.27
CA LEU A 258 11.93 8.62 18.65
C LEU A 258 10.93 9.69 19.09
N ASN A 259 10.99 10.88 18.52
CA ASN A 259 10.10 12.00 18.84
C ASN A 259 8.81 12.00 18.02
N VAL A 260 8.70 11.19 16.97
CA VAL A 260 7.40 11.00 16.27
C VAL A 260 6.41 10.39 17.26
N THR A 261 5.28 11.07 17.45
CA THR A 261 4.28 10.69 18.43
C THR A 261 3.53 9.41 18.02
N PRO A 262 2.96 8.66 18.98
CA PRO A 262 2.12 7.50 18.65
C PRO A 262 0.93 7.87 17.77
N GLU A 263 0.37 9.06 17.91
CA GLU A 263 -0.71 9.56 17.06
C GLU A 263 -0.26 9.77 15.61
N GLU A 264 0.94 10.36 15.41
CA GLU A 264 1.53 10.50 14.07
C GLU A 264 1.83 9.14 13.44
N ARG A 265 2.30 8.14 14.23
CA ARG A 265 2.49 6.77 13.77
C ARG A 265 1.17 6.09 13.43
N ALA A 266 0.13 6.25 14.25
CA ALA A 266 -1.22 5.75 13.94
C ALA A 266 -1.75 6.34 12.63
N ARG A 267 -1.52 7.65 12.39
CA ARG A 267 -1.87 8.30 11.11
C ARG A 267 -1.09 7.71 9.93
N GLN A 268 0.21 7.50 10.08
CA GLN A 268 1.06 6.86 9.06
C GLN A 268 0.56 5.45 8.73
N ILE A 269 0.21 4.64 9.74
CA ILE A 269 -0.37 3.31 9.57
C ILE A 269 -1.71 3.40 8.82
N ALA A 270 -2.60 4.31 9.21
CA ALA A 270 -3.90 4.50 8.55
C ALA A 270 -3.77 4.87 7.06
N LEU A 271 -2.77 5.71 6.68
CA LEU A 271 -2.45 6.02 5.29
C LEU A 271 -1.99 4.76 4.52
N ASN A 272 -1.22 3.89 5.14
CA ASN A 272 -0.79 2.66 4.50
C ASN A 272 -1.92 1.62 4.41
N MET A 273 -2.83 1.56 5.38
CA MET A 273 -4.06 0.78 5.25
C MET A 273 -4.94 1.28 4.09
N GLU A 274 -5.02 2.59 3.88
CA GLU A 274 -5.71 3.17 2.70
C GLU A 274 -5.04 2.74 1.40
N ARG A 275 -3.70 2.84 1.29
CA ARG A 275 -2.96 2.34 0.12
C ARG A 275 -3.17 0.86 -0.12
N THR A 276 -3.18 0.05 0.94
CA THR A 276 -3.44 -1.39 0.83
C THR A 276 -4.81 -1.65 0.21
N ARG A 277 -5.86 -0.93 0.61
CA ARG A 277 -7.19 -1.04 0.02
C ARG A 277 -7.21 -0.65 -1.46
N ILE A 278 -6.56 0.47 -1.81
CA ILE A 278 -6.46 0.94 -3.20
C ILE A 278 -5.73 -0.07 -4.08
N MET A 279 -4.67 -0.68 -3.56
CA MET A 279 -3.80 -1.58 -4.32
C MET A 279 -4.22 -3.06 -4.25
N ALA A 280 -5.15 -3.44 -3.38
CA ALA A 280 -5.48 -4.85 -3.10
C ALA A 280 -5.76 -5.68 -4.36
N HIS A 281 -6.48 -5.10 -5.34
CA HIS A 281 -6.83 -5.77 -6.61
C HIS A 281 -5.63 -5.97 -7.55
N ALA A 282 -4.55 -5.19 -7.37
CA ALA A 282 -3.32 -5.27 -8.16
C ALA A 282 -2.21 -6.08 -7.47
N MET A 283 -2.52 -6.75 -6.34
CA MET A 283 -1.59 -7.51 -5.51
C MET A 283 -1.88 -9.01 -5.58
N PRO A 284 -1.56 -9.72 -6.69
CA PRO A 284 -1.78 -11.16 -6.75
C PRO A 284 -0.85 -11.90 -5.76
N PRO A 285 -1.23 -13.13 -5.31
CA PRO A 285 -0.45 -13.88 -4.32
C PRO A 285 0.96 -14.23 -4.84
N THR A 286 1.12 -14.48 -6.14
CA THR A 286 2.43 -14.70 -6.77
C THR A 286 2.83 -13.43 -7.53
N ARG A 287 3.91 -12.77 -7.08
CA ARG A 287 4.36 -11.47 -7.62
C ARG A 287 5.78 -11.13 -7.20
N VAL A 288 6.43 -10.28 -7.95
CA VAL A 288 7.58 -9.48 -7.49
C VAL A 288 7.05 -8.17 -6.94
N GLU A 289 7.25 -7.91 -5.67
CA GLU A 289 6.85 -6.66 -5.02
C GLU A 289 8.09 -5.82 -4.68
N VAL A 290 8.10 -4.56 -5.10
CA VAL A 290 9.12 -3.58 -4.72
C VAL A 290 8.49 -2.56 -3.79
N ASN A 291 9.00 -2.44 -2.56
CA ASN A 291 8.67 -1.32 -1.70
C ASN A 291 9.68 -0.18 -1.92
N ALA A 292 9.29 0.83 -2.68
CA ALA A 292 10.17 1.95 -3.00
C ALA A 292 10.53 2.80 -1.77
N ALA A 293 9.68 2.89 -0.74
CA ALA A 293 9.99 3.62 0.49
C ALA A 293 11.05 2.90 1.35
N ALA A 294 11.06 1.56 1.34
CA ALA A 294 12.03 0.74 2.07
C ALA A 294 13.29 0.41 1.23
N ALA A 295 13.25 0.66 -0.08
CA ALA A 295 14.24 0.21 -1.04
C ALA A 295 14.53 -1.30 -0.92
N THR A 296 13.46 -2.11 -0.95
CA THR A 296 13.49 -3.58 -0.89
C THR A 296 12.65 -4.19 -1.99
N ALA A 297 12.96 -5.43 -2.37
CA ALA A 297 12.13 -6.25 -3.25
C ALA A 297 11.93 -7.63 -2.64
N VAL A 298 10.74 -8.18 -2.84
CA VAL A 298 10.35 -9.52 -2.38
C VAL A 298 9.67 -10.24 -3.55
N LEU A 299 10.08 -11.47 -3.82
CA LEU A 299 9.30 -12.41 -4.63
C LEU A 299 8.38 -13.19 -3.70
N PHE A 300 7.10 -13.14 -3.99
CA PHE A 300 6.09 -13.97 -3.34
C PHE A 300 5.65 -15.09 -4.28
N GLU A 301 5.51 -16.29 -3.77
CA GLU A 301 4.89 -17.43 -4.44
C GLU A 301 3.73 -17.91 -3.55
N ASP A 302 2.51 -17.91 -4.09
CA ASP A 302 1.28 -18.28 -3.38
C ASP A 302 1.06 -17.54 -2.03
N GLY A 303 1.53 -16.31 -1.96
CA GLY A 303 1.44 -15.45 -0.78
C GLY A 303 2.64 -15.52 0.16
N GLU A 304 3.52 -16.51 -0.01
CA GLU A 304 4.70 -16.69 0.84
C GLU A 304 5.95 -16.02 0.24
N PRO A 305 6.78 -15.34 1.04
CA PRO A 305 7.99 -14.70 0.56
C PRO A 305 9.12 -15.72 0.36
N VAL A 306 9.51 -15.97 -0.90
CA VAL A 306 10.56 -16.94 -1.25
C VAL A 306 11.93 -16.31 -1.51
N LEU A 307 11.99 -15.02 -1.89
CA LEU A 307 13.25 -14.31 -2.10
C LEU A 307 13.12 -12.86 -1.65
N ARG A 308 13.97 -12.42 -0.71
CA ARG A 308 14.07 -11.05 -0.25
C ARG A 308 15.42 -10.46 -0.62
N MET A 309 15.43 -9.18 -1.07
CA MET A 309 16.66 -8.48 -1.43
C MET A 309 16.55 -6.97 -1.22
N ARG A 310 17.70 -6.33 -1.08
CA ARG A 310 17.80 -4.87 -1.13
C ARG A 310 17.70 -4.38 -2.56
N THR A 311 17.24 -3.14 -2.71
CA THR A 311 17.21 -2.45 -4.00
C THR A 311 17.83 -1.06 -3.90
N VAL A 312 18.23 -0.50 -5.04
CA VAL A 312 18.51 0.93 -5.17
C VAL A 312 17.39 1.52 -6.02
N VAL A 313 16.71 2.51 -5.49
CA VAL A 313 15.54 3.18 -6.09
C VAL A 313 15.84 4.64 -6.41
N GLY A 314 14.90 5.32 -7.03
CA GLY A 314 15.02 6.71 -7.45
C GLY A 314 15.34 7.68 -6.32
N THR A 315 15.98 8.79 -6.66
CA THR A 315 16.17 9.91 -5.74
C THR A 315 14.85 10.65 -5.50
N ARG A 316 14.82 11.61 -4.57
CA ARG A 316 13.68 12.50 -4.39
C ARG A 316 13.35 13.33 -5.66
N LYS A 317 14.35 13.64 -6.48
CA LYS A 317 14.16 14.39 -7.74
C LYS A 317 13.68 13.51 -8.88
N THR A 318 14.00 12.24 -8.85
CA THR A 318 13.64 11.24 -9.85
C THR A 318 13.03 10.02 -9.16
N PRO A 319 11.83 10.15 -8.57
CA PRO A 319 11.24 9.11 -7.75
C PRO A 319 10.88 7.87 -8.58
N THR A 320 11.04 6.70 -7.98
CA THR A 320 10.51 5.47 -8.57
C THR A 320 8.98 5.52 -8.57
N PRO A 321 8.29 5.31 -9.71
CA PRO A 321 6.84 5.38 -9.80
C PRO A 321 6.15 4.26 -9.02
N ILE A 322 4.85 4.40 -8.77
CA ILE A 322 3.98 3.31 -8.29
C ILE A 322 3.32 2.68 -9.52
N LEU A 323 3.46 1.37 -9.71
CA LEU A 323 2.86 0.70 -10.87
C LEU A 323 2.59 -0.78 -10.60
N SER A 324 1.71 -1.35 -11.42
CA SER A 324 1.52 -2.79 -11.57
C SER A 324 1.69 -3.16 -13.04
N SER A 325 2.46 -4.21 -13.32
CA SER A 325 2.75 -4.68 -14.68
C SER A 325 3.09 -6.18 -14.68
N LEU A 326 3.59 -6.69 -15.82
CA LEU A 326 3.97 -8.08 -15.99
C LEU A 326 5.39 -8.16 -16.56
N ILE A 327 6.32 -8.79 -15.83
CA ILE A 327 7.64 -9.17 -16.36
C ILE A 327 7.41 -10.35 -17.30
N ASN A 328 7.91 -10.25 -18.52
CA ASN A 328 7.75 -11.27 -19.56
C ASN A 328 9.07 -11.71 -20.20
N THR A 329 10.14 -10.99 -19.96
CA THR A 329 11.46 -11.22 -20.58
C THR A 329 12.57 -10.93 -19.59
N VAL A 330 13.54 -11.82 -19.51
CA VAL A 330 14.85 -11.58 -18.89
C VAL A 330 15.87 -11.33 -19.99
N ILE A 331 16.57 -10.22 -19.92
CA ILE A 331 17.64 -9.88 -20.89
C ILE A 331 18.98 -10.10 -20.22
N VAL A 332 19.80 -10.95 -20.83
CA VAL A 332 21.18 -11.21 -20.42
C VAL A 332 22.10 -10.27 -21.20
N ASN A 333 23.11 -9.74 -20.53
CA ASN A 333 24.07 -8.78 -21.08
C ASN A 333 23.37 -7.64 -21.85
N PRO A 334 22.46 -6.86 -21.20
CA PRO A 334 21.72 -5.81 -21.87
C PRO A 334 22.65 -4.67 -22.30
N PRO A 335 22.52 -4.10 -23.51
CA PRO A 335 23.06 -2.78 -23.78
C PRO A 335 22.23 -1.73 -23.02
N TRP A 336 22.88 -0.66 -22.58
CA TRP A 336 22.16 0.46 -21.97
C TRP A 336 22.02 1.61 -22.98
N VAL A 337 20.81 1.83 -23.46
CA VAL A 337 20.46 3.03 -24.20
C VAL A 337 20.30 4.17 -23.20
N VAL A 338 21.17 5.17 -23.29
CA VAL A 338 21.22 6.27 -22.32
C VAL A 338 20.06 7.22 -22.54
N PRO A 339 19.21 7.45 -21.53
CA PRO A 339 18.15 8.44 -21.62
C PRO A 339 18.69 9.85 -21.88
N ARG A 340 17.96 10.62 -22.69
CA ARG A 340 18.37 12.00 -23.01
C ARG A 340 18.57 12.87 -21.76
N SER A 341 17.74 12.70 -20.73
CA SER A 341 17.87 13.43 -19.48
C SER A 341 19.20 13.15 -18.76
N ILE A 342 19.64 11.89 -18.73
CA ILE A 342 20.92 11.48 -18.14
C ILE A 342 22.08 11.95 -19.03
N TYR A 343 21.93 11.82 -20.35
CA TYR A 343 22.94 12.35 -21.28
C TYR A 343 23.19 13.85 -21.06
N VAL A 344 22.14 14.65 -21.09
CA VAL A 344 22.25 16.12 -20.94
C VAL A 344 22.69 16.53 -19.54
N GLY A 345 22.16 15.87 -18.51
CA GLY A 345 22.42 16.24 -17.11
C GLY A 345 23.78 15.80 -16.57
N GLU A 346 24.34 14.69 -17.07
CA GLU A 346 25.49 14.04 -16.45
C GLU A 346 26.60 13.74 -17.46
N ILE A 347 26.28 13.07 -18.58
CA ILE A 347 27.28 12.52 -19.48
C ILE A 347 27.89 13.60 -20.39
N ALA A 348 27.08 14.48 -20.97
CA ALA A 348 27.59 15.55 -21.80
C ALA A 348 28.55 16.51 -21.04
N PRO A 349 28.23 16.92 -19.79
CA PRO A 349 29.22 17.64 -18.96
C PRO A 349 30.46 16.83 -18.61
N ALA A 350 30.34 15.50 -18.49
CA ALA A 350 31.50 14.64 -18.25
C ALA A 350 32.41 14.54 -19.49
N ILE A 351 31.82 14.38 -20.69
CA ILE A 351 32.57 14.38 -21.98
C ILE A 351 33.29 15.71 -22.17
N ALA A 352 32.65 16.83 -21.84
CA ALA A 352 33.27 18.15 -21.96
C ALA A 352 34.53 18.31 -21.06
N ARG A 353 34.63 17.55 -19.97
CA ARG A 353 35.77 17.55 -19.04
C ARG A 353 36.83 16.49 -19.40
N ASP A 354 36.40 15.38 -19.97
CA ASP A 354 37.24 14.23 -20.34
C ASP A 354 36.83 13.74 -21.75
N PRO A 355 37.58 14.13 -22.82
CA PRO A 355 37.27 13.69 -24.18
C PRO A 355 37.24 12.19 -24.38
N ASP A 356 37.99 11.42 -23.57
CA ASP A 356 38.04 9.95 -23.62
C ASP A 356 36.91 9.28 -22.82
N TYR A 357 35.97 10.07 -22.26
CA TYR A 357 34.92 9.57 -21.38
C TYR A 357 34.13 8.42 -22.01
N LEU A 358 33.76 8.54 -23.27
CA LEU A 358 32.95 7.51 -23.97
C LEU A 358 33.72 6.19 -24.07
N GLU A 359 35.02 6.23 -24.46
CA GLU A 359 35.85 5.04 -24.54
C GLU A 359 36.07 4.39 -23.17
N LYS A 360 36.42 5.18 -22.15
CA LYS A 360 36.62 4.71 -20.78
C LYS A 360 35.38 4.04 -20.18
N HIS A 361 34.19 4.38 -20.69
CA HIS A 361 32.91 3.85 -20.20
C HIS A 361 32.22 2.91 -21.18
N ASP A 362 32.91 2.42 -22.24
CA ASP A 362 32.37 1.52 -23.27
C ASP A 362 31.13 2.09 -23.97
N MET A 363 31.06 3.40 -24.18
CA MET A 363 29.94 4.09 -24.79
C MET A 363 30.22 4.46 -26.25
N PHE A 364 29.17 4.44 -27.09
CA PHE A 364 29.23 4.82 -28.48
C PHE A 364 27.86 5.35 -28.97
N TRP A 365 27.94 6.11 -30.07
CA TRP A 365 26.71 6.60 -30.72
C TRP A 365 26.17 5.58 -31.71
N ARG A 366 24.88 5.30 -31.63
CA ARG A 366 24.15 4.48 -32.60
C ARG A 366 22.84 5.20 -32.96
N GLU A 367 22.66 5.54 -34.23
CA GLU A 367 21.42 6.19 -34.73
C GLU A 367 20.99 7.41 -33.91
N GLY A 368 21.93 8.22 -33.47
CA GLY A 368 21.65 9.42 -32.67
C GLY A 368 21.41 9.16 -31.18
N GLN A 369 21.46 7.92 -30.74
CA GLN A 369 21.35 7.53 -29.33
C GLN A 369 22.72 7.15 -28.77
N LEU A 370 23.00 7.58 -27.55
CA LEU A 370 24.16 7.11 -26.81
C LEU A 370 23.89 5.75 -26.20
N VAL A 371 24.76 4.77 -26.48
CA VAL A 371 24.59 3.39 -26.01
C VAL A 371 25.84 2.95 -25.26
N GLN A 372 25.68 2.34 -24.10
CA GLN A 372 26.75 1.63 -23.40
C GLN A 372 26.73 0.15 -23.78
N ARG A 373 27.89 -0.40 -24.15
CA ARG A 373 28.01 -1.81 -24.53
C ARG A 373 27.71 -2.74 -23.35
N PRO A 374 27.27 -3.98 -23.61
CA PRO A 374 27.28 -5.03 -22.61
C PRO A 374 28.67 -5.21 -21.99
N GLY A 375 28.72 -5.55 -20.71
CA GLY A 375 29.99 -5.81 -20.05
C GLY A 375 29.99 -5.46 -18.56
N PRO A 376 31.11 -5.69 -17.86
CA PRO A 376 31.22 -5.50 -16.41
C PRO A 376 31.06 -4.04 -15.98
N ARG A 377 31.29 -3.08 -16.88
CA ARG A 377 31.11 -1.64 -16.60
C ARG A 377 29.72 -1.11 -16.95
N ASN A 378 28.87 -1.94 -17.56
CA ASN A 378 27.51 -1.51 -17.95
C ASN A 378 26.67 -1.14 -16.72
N SER A 379 26.05 0.02 -16.75
CA SER A 379 25.23 0.54 -15.64
C SER A 379 24.03 -0.33 -15.30
N LEU A 380 23.54 -1.14 -16.27
CA LEU A 380 22.45 -2.12 -16.06
C LEU A 380 22.96 -3.45 -15.51
N GLY A 381 24.28 -3.64 -15.34
CA GLY A 381 24.86 -4.91 -14.96
C GLY A 381 24.68 -6.00 -16.02
N ARG A 382 24.42 -7.22 -15.60
CA ARG A 382 24.34 -8.41 -16.47
C ARG A 382 22.93 -8.87 -16.78
N LEU A 383 21.93 -8.39 -16.05
CA LEU A 383 20.54 -8.83 -16.15
C LEU A 383 19.57 -7.63 -16.12
N LYS A 384 18.59 -7.64 -17.01
CA LYS A 384 17.47 -6.70 -17.04
C LYS A 384 16.17 -7.51 -17.10
N PHE A 385 15.18 -7.10 -16.31
CA PHE A 385 13.83 -7.69 -16.27
C PHE A 385 12.88 -6.70 -16.92
N GLU A 386 12.32 -7.06 -18.05
CA GLU A 386 11.54 -6.15 -18.88
C GLU A 386 10.05 -6.31 -18.65
N PHE A 387 9.40 -5.20 -18.45
CA PHE A 387 7.93 -5.09 -18.33
C PHE A 387 7.45 -3.77 -18.94
N ALA A 388 6.18 -3.74 -19.35
CA ALA A 388 5.58 -2.52 -19.88
C ALA A 388 5.44 -1.46 -18.77
N SER A 389 5.94 -0.26 -19.00
CA SER A 389 5.83 0.85 -18.07
C SER A 389 5.68 2.17 -18.84
N PRO A 390 4.65 3.01 -18.54
CA PRO A 390 4.51 4.32 -19.15
C PRO A 390 5.61 5.30 -18.70
N PHE A 391 6.38 4.93 -17.66
CA PHE A 391 7.47 5.73 -17.10
C PHE A 391 8.85 5.24 -17.55
N ALA A 392 8.90 4.25 -18.44
CA ALA A 392 10.14 3.63 -18.93
C ALA A 392 11.10 3.17 -17.81
N VAL A 393 10.54 2.65 -16.70
CA VAL A 393 11.30 2.04 -15.60
C VAL A 393 11.30 0.51 -15.73
N TYR A 394 12.34 -0.12 -15.22
CA TYR A 394 12.53 -1.57 -15.21
C TYR A 394 13.36 -2.00 -14.00
N LEU A 395 13.41 -3.31 -13.73
CA LEU A 395 14.32 -3.90 -12.76
C LEU A 395 15.59 -4.36 -13.47
N HIS A 396 16.75 -4.17 -12.83
CA HIS A 396 18.02 -4.57 -13.42
C HIS A 396 19.11 -4.80 -12.37
N ASP A 397 20.16 -5.44 -12.80
CA ASP A 397 21.43 -5.61 -12.08
C ASP A 397 22.20 -4.27 -12.01
N THR A 398 23.43 -4.28 -11.48
CA THR A 398 24.26 -3.07 -11.37
C THR A 398 25.75 -3.41 -11.43
N ASN A 399 26.54 -2.49 -11.98
CA ASN A 399 28.00 -2.51 -11.90
C ASN A 399 28.55 -1.97 -10.55
N ALA A 400 27.67 -1.52 -9.64
CA ALA A 400 28.05 -0.91 -8.36
C ALA A 400 27.36 -1.62 -7.17
N PRO A 401 27.66 -2.91 -6.90
CA PRO A 401 27.00 -3.69 -5.85
C PRO A 401 27.26 -3.17 -4.43
N SER A 402 28.33 -2.40 -4.22
CA SER A 402 28.63 -1.76 -2.93
C SER A 402 27.53 -0.81 -2.45
N LEU A 403 26.71 -0.29 -3.36
CA LEU A 403 25.56 0.57 -3.00
C LEU A 403 24.53 -0.14 -2.11
N PHE A 404 24.42 -1.46 -2.18
CA PHE A 404 23.51 -2.23 -1.35
C PHE A 404 23.94 -2.29 0.12
N ALA A 405 25.21 -2.06 0.43
CA ALA A 405 25.70 -2.00 1.81
C ALA A 405 25.24 -0.73 2.55
N SER A 406 24.84 0.31 1.80
CA SER A 406 24.34 1.56 2.39
C SER A 406 22.90 1.42 2.88
N ASP A 407 22.58 2.00 4.04
CA ASP A 407 21.21 2.11 4.51
C ASP A 407 20.39 3.10 3.66
N ILE A 408 21.03 4.12 3.07
CA ILE A 408 20.40 5.08 2.15
C ILE A 408 20.62 4.62 0.71
N ARG A 409 19.54 4.08 0.09
CA ARG A 409 19.59 3.50 -1.26
C ARG A 409 18.72 4.24 -2.29
N PHE A 410 18.45 5.52 -2.06
CA PHE A 410 17.73 6.42 -2.98
C PHE A 410 18.71 7.13 -3.91
N ARG A 411 19.24 6.41 -4.94
CA ARG A 411 20.37 6.86 -5.77
C ARG A 411 20.20 6.63 -7.27
N SER A 412 19.07 6.09 -7.73
CA SER A 412 18.81 5.88 -9.16
C SER A 412 18.02 7.03 -9.78
N HIS A 413 17.84 6.99 -11.09
CA HIS A 413 16.99 7.89 -11.87
C HIS A 413 15.56 7.36 -12.03
N GLY A 414 15.08 6.53 -11.11
CA GLY A 414 13.74 5.95 -11.12
C GLY A 414 13.72 4.44 -11.34
N CYS A 415 14.67 3.87 -12.10
CA CYS A 415 14.83 2.43 -12.26
C CYS A 415 15.25 1.75 -10.95
N ILE A 416 15.02 0.45 -10.88
CA ILE A 416 15.19 -0.35 -9.67
C ILE A 416 16.37 -1.31 -9.86
N ARG A 417 17.47 -1.07 -9.12
CA ARG A 417 18.62 -1.97 -9.09
C ARG A 417 18.41 -3.05 -8.06
N LEU A 418 18.67 -4.30 -8.42
CA LEU A 418 18.47 -5.49 -7.59
C LEU A 418 19.79 -5.98 -7.01
N GLU A 419 19.80 -6.37 -5.74
CA GLU A 419 20.96 -6.97 -5.07
C GLU A 419 21.22 -8.42 -5.51
N LYS A 420 20.13 -9.17 -5.80
CA LYS A 420 20.19 -10.60 -6.16
C LYS A 420 19.50 -10.88 -7.50
N PRO A 421 19.94 -10.23 -8.60
CA PRO A 421 19.25 -10.35 -9.88
C PRO A 421 19.34 -11.75 -10.47
N LEU A 422 20.45 -12.48 -10.26
CA LEU A 422 20.60 -13.86 -10.75
C LEU A 422 19.64 -14.81 -10.03
N ASP A 423 19.48 -14.68 -8.70
CA ASP A 423 18.52 -15.49 -7.95
C ASP A 423 17.10 -15.25 -8.46
N LEU A 424 16.72 -13.97 -8.68
CA LEU A 424 15.43 -13.64 -9.28
C LEU A 424 15.28 -14.26 -10.66
N ALA A 425 16.28 -14.19 -11.53
CA ALA A 425 16.22 -14.77 -12.88
C ALA A 425 16.01 -16.28 -12.84
N VAL A 426 16.66 -17.00 -11.91
CA VAL A 426 16.46 -18.46 -11.72
C VAL A 426 15.02 -18.78 -11.38
N HIS A 427 14.41 -18.03 -10.44
CA HIS A 427 12.99 -18.23 -10.11
C HIS A 427 12.05 -17.94 -11.29
N LEU A 428 12.30 -16.84 -12.01
CA LEU A 428 11.41 -16.41 -13.10
C LEU A 428 11.48 -17.30 -14.34
N LEU A 429 12.66 -17.84 -14.65
CA LEU A 429 12.90 -18.66 -15.83
C LEU A 429 12.67 -20.17 -15.57
N GLY A 430 12.66 -20.59 -14.29
CA GLY A 430 12.36 -21.95 -13.87
C GLY A 430 13.35 -23.00 -14.40
N SER A 431 12.86 -24.23 -14.56
CA SER A 431 13.68 -25.39 -14.93
C SER A 431 14.34 -25.29 -16.31
N ASP A 432 13.77 -24.51 -17.23
CA ASP A 432 14.32 -24.34 -18.59
C ASP A 432 15.67 -23.60 -18.58
N TRP A 433 15.89 -22.77 -17.55
CA TRP A 433 17.08 -21.97 -17.39
C TRP A 433 17.65 -22.11 -15.95
N PRO A 434 18.29 -23.25 -15.63
CA PRO A 434 18.98 -23.41 -14.36
C PRO A 434 20.13 -22.38 -14.26
N ARG A 435 20.59 -22.13 -13.03
CA ARG A 435 21.61 -21.11 -12.72
C ARG A 435 22.82 -21.19 -13.65
N GLU A 436 23.35 -22.39 -13.84
CA GLU A 436 24.57 -22.66 -14.64
C GLU A 436 24.36 -22.25 -16.11
N ARG A 437 23.16 -22.44 -16.64
CA ARG A 437 22.82 -22.05 -18.01
C ARG A 437 22.72 -20.53 -18.16
N ILE A 438 22.17 -19.83 -17.15
CA ILE A 438 22.11 -18.37 -17.13
C ILE A 438 23.52 -17.81 -17.01
N GLU A 439 24.35 -18.34 -16.11
CA GLU A 439 25.75 -17.94 -15.94
C GLU A 439 26.57 -18.17 -17.20
N ALA A 440 26.38 -19.29 -17.89
CA ALA A 440 27.00 -19.55 -19.17
C ALA A 440 26.58 -18.53 -20.24
N ALA A 441 25.30 -18.17 -20.32
CA ALA A 441 24.84 -17.12 -21.22
C ALA A 441 25.43 -15.75 -20.87
N ILE A 442 25.60 -15.43 -19.58
CA ILE A 442 26.28 -14.22 -19.13
C ILE A 442 27.74 -14.22 -19.57
N ALA A 443 28.42 -15.36 -19.43
CA ALA A 443 29.84 -15.52 -19.78
C ALA A 443 30.15 -15.34 -21.28
N VAL A 444 29.19 -15.66 -22.16
CA VAL A 444 29.30 -15.39 -23.62
C VAL A 444 29.49 -13.91 -23.90
N GLY A 445 28.96 -13.01 -23.09
CA GLY A 445 29.11 -11.56 -23.27
C GLY A 445 28.15 -10.94 -24.30
N GLU A 446 27.40 -11.75 -25.04
CA GLU A 446 26.44 -11.29 -26.04
C GLU A 446 25.07 -11.03 -25.40
N THR A 447 24.33 -10.07 -25.98
CA THR A 447 22.96 -9.80 -25.54
C THR A 447 22.03 -10.94 -25.96
N ALA A 448 21.33 -11.54 -24.98
CA ALA A 448 20.31 -12.53 -25.24
C ALA A 448 18.99 -12.18 -24.53
N ARG A 449 17.86 -12.37 -25.23
CA ARG A 449 16.52 -12.20 -24.69
C ARG A 449 15.96 -13.57 -24.36
N LEU A 450 15.69 -13.82 -23.09
CA LEU A 450 15.14 -15.08 -22.59
C LEU A 450 13.64 -14.87 -22.31
N PRO A 451 12.75 -15.35 -23.20
CA PRO A 451 11.33 -15.24 -22.98
C PRO A 451 10.94 -16.15 -21.80
N MET A 452 10.06 -15.66 -20.96
CA MET A 452 9.50 -16.42 -19.84
C MET A 452 8.32 -17.27 -20.33
N SER A 453 8.20 -18.51 -19.87
CA SER A 453 7.06 -19.38 -20.17
C SER A 453 5.75 -18.86 -19.56
N ARG A 454 5.85 -18.13 -18.44
CA ARG A 454 4.76 -17.47 -17.75
C ARG A 454 5.19 -16.08 -17.31
N SER A 455 4.38 -15.06 -17.64
CA SER A 455 4.63 -13.71 -17.15
C SER A 455 4.48 -13.64 -15.63
N MET A 456 5.37 -12.86 -14.98
CA MET A 456 5.35 -12.65 -13.54
C MET A 456 4.81 -11.26 -13.22
N PRO A 457 3.74 -11.14 -12.42
CA PRO A 457 3.30 -9.86 -11.92
C PRO A 457 4.41 -9.12 -11.18
N VAL A 458 4.58 -7.84 -11.48
CA VAL A 458 5.46 -6.92 -10.77
C VAL A 458 4.65 -5.74 -10.24
N VAL A 459 4.78 -5.47 -8.95
CA VAL A 459 4.12 -4.36 -8.27
C VAL A 459 5.19 -3.49 -7.62
N VAL A 460 5.23 -2.24 -8.00
CA VAL A 460 6.03 -1.22 -7.31
C VAL A 460 5.10 -0.43 -6.41
N ALA A 461 5.27 -0.60 -5.12
CA ALA A 461 4.47 0.01 -4.06
C ALA A 461 5.30 1.05 -3.28
N TYR A 462 4.62 1.77 -2.37
CA TYR A 462 5.23 2.77 -1.51
C TYR A 462 4.67 2.64 -0.09
N TRP A 463 5.18 1.64 0.64
CA TRP A 463 4.77 1.37 2.02
C TRP A 463 5.70 2.08 3.00
N THR A 464 5.22 3.14 3.63
CA THR A 464 5.95 3.88 4.69
C THR A 464 5.68 3.32 6.07
N ALA A 465 4.62 2.52 6.24
CA ALA A 465 4.38 1.66 7.40
C ALA A 465 3.92 0.28 6.91
N PHE A 466 4.53 -0.78 7.42
CA PHE A 466 4.18 -2.17 7.13
C PHE A 466 4.56 -3.04 8.31
N VAL A 467 4.10 -4.29 8.34
CA VAL A 467 4.35 -5.19 9.46
C VAL A 467 4.90 -6.50 8.93
N GLU A 468 6.07 -6.87 9.42
CA GLU A 468 6.74 -8.13 9.09
C GLU A 468 5.98 -9.34 9.67
N GLU A 469 6.36 -10.55 9.27
CA GLU A 469 5.70 -11.79 9.68
C GLU A 469 5.76 -12.04 11.18
N ASP A 470 6.86 -11.62 11.82
CA ASP A 470 7.08 -11.70 13.26
C ASP A 470 6.28 -10.67 14.08
N GLY A 471 5.50 -9.81 13.43
CA GLY A 471 4.72 -8.75 14.05
C GLY A 471 5.48 -7.44 14.25
N THR A 472 6.74 -7.35 13.83
CA THR A 472 7.52 -6.11 13.91
C THR A 472 6.92 -5.04 12.99
N VAL A 473 6.54 -3.91 13.58
CA VAL A 473 6.04 -2.76 12.81
C VAL A 473 7.22 -1.96 12.29
N GLU A 474 7.29 -1.84 10.97
CA GLU A 474 8.32 -1.13 10.25
C GLU A 474 7.83 0.25 9.80
N PHE A 475 8.66 1.26 9.96
CA PHE A 475 8.39 2.63 9.49
C PHE A 475 9.50 3.11 8.55
N ARG A 476 9.12 3.91 7.57
CA ARG A 476 10.04 4.58 6.64
C ARG A 476 9.69 6.05 6.52
N ASP A 477 10.69 6.86 6.27
CA ASP A 477 10.49 8.27 5.97
C ASP A 477 9.71 8.42 4.66
N ASP A 478 8.84 9.44 4.59
CA ASP A 478 8.12 9.81 3.36
C ASP A 478 9.02 10.61 2.43
N ILE A 479 10.07 9.97 1.92
CA ILE A 479 11.12 10.62 1.12
C ILE A 479 10.58 11.27 -0.16
N TYR A 480 9.50 10.72 -0.74
CA TYR A 480 8.88 11.24 -1.96
C TYR A 480 7.69 12.17 -1.69
N GLY A 481 7.29 12.39 -0.43
CA GLY A 481 6.16 13.23 -0.05
C GLY A 481 4.79 12.63 -0.34
N ARG A 482 4.71 11.32 -0.58
CA ARG A 482 3.47 10.63 -0.96
C ARG A 482 2.50 10.39 0.18
N ASP A 483 2.95 10.36 1.44
CA ASP A 483 2.07 10.33 2.61
C ASP A 483 1.36 11.67 2.75
N ALA A 484 2.11 12.77 2.61
CA ALA A 484 1.55 14.11 2.68
C ALA A 484 0.50 14.35 1.58
N ALA A 485 0.78 13.90 0.35
CA ALA A 485 -0.15 14.02 -0.77
C ALA A 485 -1.42 13.16 -0.59
N LEU A 486 -1.27 11.91 -0.14
CA LEU A 486 -2.42 11.06 0.16
C LEU A 486 -3.27 11.65 1.29
N ALA A 487 -2.64 12.13 2.36
CA ALA A 487 -3.34 12.81 3.45
C ALA A 487 -4.07 14.06 2.97
N ALA A 488 -3.53 14.80 1.99
CA ALA A 488 -4.19 15.95 1.39
C ALA A 488 -5.44 15.56 0.57
N LEU A 489 -5.36 14.49 -0.23
CA LEU A 489 -6.50 13.96 -0.97
C LEU A 489 -7.63 13.45 -0.06
N LEU A 490 -7.27 12.91 1.11
CA LEU A 490 -8.24 12.39 2.08
C LEU A 490 -8.94 13.50 2.90
N ARG A 491 -8.44 14.74 2.83
CA ARG A 491 -9.12 15.93 3.37
C ARG A 491 -9.95 16.55 2.25
N ASP A 492 -11.24 16.74 2.49
CA ASP A 492 -12.23 17.19 1.47
C ASP A 492 -11.96 18.59 0.88
N ASP A 493 -10.93 19.32 1.35
CA ASP A 493 -10.65 20.72 1.01
C ASP A 493 -9.28 20.96 0.32
N ALA A 494 -8.56 19.92 -0.11
CA ALA A 494 -7.24 20.12 -0.69
C ALA A 494 -7.31 20.26 -2.22
N PRO A 495 -6.82 21.37 -2.82
CA PRO A 495 -6.62 21.45 -4.26
C PRO A 495 -5.62 20.38 -4.72
N ALA A 496 -5.85 19.78 -5.88
CA ALA A 496 -4.91 18.83 -6.46
C ALA A 496 -3.52 19.51 -6.58
N PRO A 497 -2.43 18.85 -6.15
CA PRO A 497 -1.09 19.39 -6.29
C PRO A 497 -0.79 19.60 -7.79
N SER A 498 -0.20 20.76 -8.14
CA SER A 498 0.25 21.01 -9.49
C SER A 498 1.26 19.96 -9.94
N ARG A 499 1.07 19.40 -11.14
CA ARG A 499 2.00 18.43 -11.73
C ARG A 499 3.39 19.07 -11.85
N THR A 500 4.29 18.78 -10.95
CA THR A 500 5.69 19.16 -11.02
C THR A 500 6.52 17.89 -11.08
N GLY A 501 6.94 17.55 -12.25
CA GLY A 501 7.95 16.50 -12.43
C GLY A 501 7.60 15.52 -13.54
N THR A 502 8.14 15.76 -14.69
CA THR A 502 8.38 14.72 -15.70
C THR A 502 9.33 13.72 -15.10
N GLY A 503 8.85 12.53 -14.78
CA GLY A 503 9.70 11.41 -14.40
C GLY A 503 10.79 11.26 -15.47
N ALA A 504 12.03 11.26 -15.04
CA ALA A 504 13.14 10.99 -15.95
C ALA A 504 13.01 9.53 -16.38
N ALA A 505 12.57 9.32 -17.63
CA ALA A 505 12.46 7.97 -18.17
C ALA A 505 13.84 7.28 -18.16
N CYS A 506 13.87 6.04 -17.72
CA CYS A 506 15.07 5.20 -17.78
C CYS A 506 15.35 4.67 -19.20
N GLY A 507 14.87 5.30 -20.26
CA GLY A 507 15.07 4.96 -21.68
C GLY A 507 14.85 3.48 -22.03
N ALA A 508 14.03 3.22 -23.01
CA ALA A 508 13.79 1.88 -23.57
C ALA A 508 14.92 1.42 -24.46
#